data_05a4a823dcec6f718e14979203622107
#
_entry.id   05a4a823dcec6f718e14979203622107
#
_cell.length_a   1.000
_cell.length_b   1.000
_cell.length_c   1.000
_cell.angle_alpha   90.00
_cell.angle_beta   90.00
_cell.angle_gamma   90.00
#
_symmetry.space_group_name_H-M   'P 1'
#
loop_
_entity.id
_entity.type
_entity.pdbx_description
1 polymer ?
#
loop_
_entity_poly.entity_id
_entity_poly.type
_entity_poly.pdbx_seq_one_letter_code
_entity_poly.pdbx_strand_id
1 'polypeptide(L)'
;MALSILPREGRGQTNATPAGEEDHFAAERRRMVQEQLSSPGYNITNARVLAAMGKVPRHEFVPAELRHRAYDDGPLPIGHGQTISQPYIVAFMTEKLEPKPTDRVLEIGTGSGYQAAVLAQLVAEVYTIEIIEPLAQRAGADLKRLGYTNIQVRAGDGYKGWPEAAPFDAIIVTCAPEKVPQPLVKQLKDGGRMIIPVGP
;
A
#
# COMPACT_ATOMS: atom_id res chain seq x y z
N MET A 1 19.47 -51.23 -31.52
CA MET A 1 20.09 -50.07 -30.84
C MET A 1 19.00 -49.02 -30.68
N ALA A 2 18.39 -48.93 -29.52
CA ALA A 2 17.31 -47.98 -29.21
C ALA A 2 17.89 -46.83 -28.38
N LEU A 3 17.83 -45.60 -28.92
CA LEU A 3 18.30 -44.39 -28.25
C LEU A 3 17.15 -43.82 -27.42
N SER A 4 17.27 -43.87 -26.10
CA SER A 4 16.33 -43.32 -25.14
C SER A 4 16.64 -41.83 -24.96
N ILE A 5 15.68 -40.95 -25.33
CA ILE A 5 15.76 -39.51 -25.08
C ILE A 5 15.03 -39.21 -23.75
N LEU A 6 15.82 -38.83 -22.74
CA LEU A 6 15.27 -38.33 -21.46
C LEU A 6 14.74 -36.90 -21.62
N PRO A 7 13.59 -36.55 -21.02
CA PRO A 7 13.09 -35.16 -21.04
C PRO A 7 13.96 -34.25 -20.15
N ARG A 8 14.33 -33.08 -20.68
CA ARG A 8 14.97 -32.03 -19.90
C ARG A 8 13.93 -31.44 -18.94
N GLU A 9 14.18 -31.57 -17.67
CA GLU A 9 13.46 -30.81 -16.63
C GLU A 9 13.70 -29.32 -16.84
N GLY A 10 12.62 -28.58 -17.08
CA GLY A 10 12.61 -27.14 -17.11
C GLY A 10 12.89 -26.61 -15.68
N ARG A 11 14.07 -26.03 -15.47
CA ARG A 11 14.35 -25.24 -14.25
C ARG A 11 13.41 -24.05 -14.24
N GLY A 12 12.46 -24.04 -13.33
CA GLY A 12 11.68 -22.86 -12.99
C GLY A 12 12.66 -21.76 -12.56
N GLN A 13 12.72 -20.67 -13.32
CA GLN A 13 13.41 -19.45 -12.91
C GLN A 13 12.64 -18.86 -11.73
N THR A 14 13.16 -19.04 -10.52
CA THR A 14 12.77 -18.21 -9.38
C THR A 14 13.34 -16.81 -9.64
N ASN A 15 12.48 -15.82 -9.88
CA ASN A 15 12.84 -14.42 -9.96
C ASN A 15 13.19 -13.90 -8.55
N ALA A 16 14.25 -14.43 -7.95
CA ALA A 16 14.82 -13.87 -6.74
C ALA A 16 15.68 -12.67 -7.15
N THR A 17 15.39 -11.49 -6.59
CA THR A 17 16.22 -10.30 -6.71
C THR A 17 17.66 -10.65 -6.25
N PRO A 18 18.71 -10.27 -6.99
CA PRO A 18 20.08 -10.49 -6.54
C PRO A 18 20.34 -9.81 -5.18
N ALA A 19 21.07 -10.46 -4.29
CA ALA A 19 21.32 -9.97 -2.92
C ALA A 19 21.84 -8.52 -2.89
N GLY A 20 22.69 -8.11 -3.84
CA GLY A 20 23.19 -6.73 -3.93
C GLY A 20 22.14 -5.71 -4.34
N GLU A 21 21.11 -6.10 -5.07
CA GLU A 21 20.00 -5.22 -5.46
C GLU A 21 19.05 -4.99 -4.28
N GLU A 22 18.78 -6.02 -3.47
CA GLU A 22 17.98 -5.89 -2.24
C GLU A 22 18.69 -4.99 -1.21
N ASP A 23 20.01 -5.10 -1.06
CA ASP A 23 20.81 -4.22 -0.22
C ASP A 23 20.74 -2.76 -0.68
N HIS A 24 20.74 -2.51 -2.00
CA HIS A 24 20.58 -1.18 -2.57
C HIS A 24 19.21 -0.60 -2.22
N PHE A 25 18.12 -1.31 -2.47
CA PHE A 25 16.77 -0.82 -2.16
C PHE A 25 16.56 -0.65 -0.65
N ALA A 26 17.17 -1.47 0.19
CA ALA A 26 17.13 -1.30 1.63
C ALA A 26 17.83 0.01 2.06
N ALA A 27 18.95 0.37 1.41
CA ALA A 27 19.64 1.65 1.66
C ALA A 27 18.80 2.85 1.22
N GLU A 28 18.22 2.80 0.00
CA GLU A 28 17.34 3.86 -0.52
C GLU A 28 16.10 4.04 0.37
N ARG A 29 15.51 2.97 0.86
CA ARG A 29 14.37 3.02 1.78
C ARG A 29 14.73 3.69 3.11
N ARG A 30 15.89 3.39 3.68
CA ARG A 30 16.41 4.07 4.88
C ARG A 30 16.61 5.56 4.63
N ARG A 31 17.21 5.91 3.48
CA ARG A 31 17.42 7.30 3.10
C ARG A 31 16.10 8.06 2.96
N MET A 32 15.10 7.47 2.29
CA MET A 32 13.75 8.03 2.19
C MET A 32 13.17 8.37 3.58
N VAL A 33 13.25 7.46 4.55
CA VAL A 33 12.75 7.71 5.90
C VAL A 33 13.50 8.86 6.59
N GLN A 34 14.83 8.92 6.46
CA GLN A 34 15.65 9.92 7.10
C GLN A 34 15.51 11.31 6.49
N GLU A 35 15.53 11.39 5.15
CA GLU A 35 15.62 12.66 4.43
C GLU A 35 14.26 13.24 4.02
N GLN A 36 13.29 12.38 3.70
CA GLN A 36 11.99 12.77 3.15
C GLN A 36 10.83 12.66 4.15
N LEU A 37 11.00 11.99 5.30
CA LEU A 37 9.92 11.82 6.26
C LEU A 37 10.23 12.45 7.62
N SER A 38 11.38 12.14 8.22
CA SER A 38 11.72 12.61 9.57
C SER A 38 12.55 13.89 9.61
N SER A 39 13.04 14.39 8.46
CA SER A 39 13.84 15.61 8.42
C SER A 39 13.03 16.87 8.71
N PRO A 40 13.69 17.97 9.15
CA PRO A 40 13.03 19.26 9.30
C PRO A 40 12.32 19.71 8.04
N GLY A 41 11.04 20.05 8.14
CA GLY A 41 10.19 20.42 7.01
C GLY A 41 9.12 19.38 6.68
N TYR A 42 9.43 18.09 6.78
CA TYR A 42 8.42 17.02 6.62
C TYR A 42 7.73 16.64 7.94
N ASN A 43 8.50 16.58 9.04
CA ASN A 43 7.98 16.45 10.41
C ASN A 43 7.05 15.24 10.67
N ILE A 44 7.31 14.09 10.07
CA ILE A 44 6.69 12.85 10.52
C ILE A 44 7.42 12.41 11.79
N THR A 45 6.71 12.34 12.90
CA THR A 45 7.30 12.10 14.23
C THR A 45 6.89 10.77 14.86
N ASN A 46 5.83 10.14 14.34
CA ASN A 46 5.35 8.86 14.86
C ASN A 46 6.32 7.73 14.51
N ALA A 47 7.05 7.23 15.52
CA ALA A 47 8.07 6.20 15.36
C ALA A 47 7.51 4.89 14.72
N ARG A 48 6.25 4.53 15.00
CA ARG A 48 5.62 3.35 14.40
C ARG A 48 5.37 3.55 12.91
N VAL A 49 4.94 4.74 12.50
CA VAL A 49 4.76 5.09 11.07
C VAL A 49 6.11 5.07 10.36
N LEU A 50 7.13 5.71 10.91
CA LEU A 50 8.48 5.71 10.33
C LEU A 50 9.04 4.28 10.20
N ALA A 51 8.83 3.44 11.23
CA ALA A 51 9.24 2.03 11.18
C ALA A 51 8.49 1.24 10.09
N ALA A 52 7.17 1.45 9.93
CA ALA A 52 6.39 0.82 8.88
C ALA A 52 6.88 1.25 7.48
N MET A 53 7.10 2.54 7.26
CA MET A 53 7.66 3.07 6.01
C MET A 53 9.07 2.52 5.72
N GLY A 54 9.88 2.32 6.76
CA GLY A 54 11.21 1.72 6.66
C GLY A 54 11.20 0.21 6.42
N LYS A 55 10.08 -0.47 6.67
CA LYS A 55 9.93 -1.93 6.50
C LYS A 55 9.35 -2.31 5.15
N VAL A 56 8.32 -1.59 4.67
CA VAL A 56 7.59 -1.95 3.46
C VAL A 56 8.42 -1.68 2.20
N PRO A 57 8.67 -2.67 1.33
CA PRO A 57 9.51 -2.53 0.15
C PRO A 57 8.76 -1.83 -0.98
N ARG A 58 8.77 -0.49 -1.00
CA ARG A 58 8.00 0.33 -1.97
C ARG A 58 8.30 -0.02 -3.43
N HIS A 59 9.55 -0.42 -3.76
CA HIS A 59 9.95 -0.83 -5.10
C HIS A 59 9.20 -2.08 -5.63
N GLU A 60 8.59 -2.86 -4.75
CA GLU A 60 7.73 -4.00 -5.12
C GLU A 60 6.30 -3.58 -5.54
N PHE A 61 5.94 -2.31 -5.33
CA PHE A 61 4.61 -1.74 -5.61
C PHE A 61 4.61 -0.79 -6.82
N VAL A 62 5.70 -0.75 -7.58
CA VAL A 62 5.84 0.03 -8.82
C VAL A 62 6.16 -0.89 -9.99
N PRO A 63 5.88 -0.46 -11.24
CA PRO A 63 6.33 -1.19 -12.44
C PRO A 63 7.84 -1.42 -12.42
N ALA A 64 8.29 -2.55 -13.00
CA ALA A 64 9.69 -2.96 -12.96
C ALA A 64 10.66 -1.88 -13.51
N GLU A 65 10.25 -1.19 -14.55
CA GLU A 65 11.01 -0.10 -15.18
C GLU A 65 11.16 1.15 -14.29
N LEU A 66 10.32 1.28 -13.25
CA LEU A 66 10.35 2.40 -12.31
C LEU A 66 10.94 2.04 -10.94
N ARG A 67 11.37 0.81 -10.72
CA ARG A 67 11.91 0.37 -9.42
C ARG A 67 13.08 1.23 -8.94
N HIS A 68 13.95 1.66 -9.86
CA HIS A 68 15.08 2.54 -9.55
C HIS A 68 14.68 3.93 -9.05
N ARG A 69 13.41 4.32 -9.22
CA ARG A 69 12.83 5.58 -8.77
C ARG A 69 11.86 5.41 -7.60
N ALA A 70 11.67 4.19 -7.11
CA ALA A 70 10.63 3.89 -6.13
C ALA A 70 10.73 4.72 -4.85
N TYR A 71 11.90 5.20 -4.51
CA TYR A 71 12.19 5.99 -3.30
C TYR A 71 12.40 7.48 -3.59
N ASP A 72 12.12 7.96 -4.83
CA ASP A 72 12.07 9.38 -5.16
C ASP A 72 10.95 10.07 -4.33
N ASP A 73 11.17 11.35 -4.00
CA ASP A 73 10.20 12.18 -3.28
C ASP A 73 9.09 12.68 -4.21
N GLY A 74 8.30 11.76 -4.72
CA GLY A 74 7.20 12.05 -5.63
C GLY A 74 6.29 10.86 -5.92
N PRO A 75 5.15 11.13 -6.59
CA PRO A 75 4.29 10.07 -7.09
C PRO A 75 4.90 9.40 -8.33
N LEU A 76 4.58 8.13 -8.56
CA LEU A 76 4.99 7.39 -9.75
C LEU A 76 3.79 6.73 -10.42
N PRO A 77 3.76 6.63 -11.77
CA PRO A 77 2.68 5.96 -12.48
C PRO A 77 2.66 4.46 -12.20
N ILE A 78 1.45 3.91 -12.03
CA ILE A 78 1.22 2.48 -11.82
C ILE A 78 0.31 1.86 -12.89
N GLY A 79 0.08 2.57 -13.97
CA GLY A 79 -0.85 2.19 -15.04
C GLY A 79 -2.27 2.69 -14.80
N HIS A 80 -3.11 2.53 -15.81
CA HIS A 80 -4.52 2.93 -15.80
C HIS A 80 -4.77 4.40 -15.42
N GLY A 81 -3.81 5.30 -15.69
CA GLY A 81 -3.88 6.71 -15.30
C GLY A 81 -3.76 6.95 -13.79
N GLN A 82 -3.37 5.94 -13.02
CA GLN A 82 -3.20 6.03 -11.56
C GLN A 82 -1.72 6.11 -11.17
N THR A 83 -1.49 6.58 -9.94
CA THR A 83 -0.15 6.71 -9.37
C THR A 83 -0.08 6.08 -7.98
N ILE A 84 1.08 5.57 -7.60
CA ILE A 84 1.43 5.40 -6.20
C ILE A 84 1.76 6.77 -5.61
N SER A 85 1.17 7.13 -4.49
CA SER A 85 1.35 8.44 -3.85
C SER A 85 2.80 8.68 -3.44
N GLN A 86 3.22 9.96 -3.38
CA GLN A 86 4.49 10.38 -2.79
C GLN A 86 4.68 9.75 -1.39
N PRO A 87 5.88 9.28 -1.03
CA PRO A 87 6.14 8.66 0.27
C PRO A 87 5.69 9.51 1.47
N TYR A 88 5.94 10.82 1.41
CA TYR A 88 5.51 11.76 2.44
C TYR A 88 3.98 11.76 2.64
N ILE A 89 3.20 11.79 1.55
CA ILE A 89 1.72 11.80 1.64
C ILE A 89 1.22 10.51 2.31
N VAL A 90 1.79 9.36 1.98
CA VAL A 90 1.46 8.08 2.62
C VAL A 90 1.76 8.14 4.13
N ALA A 91 2.95 8.60 4.51
CA ALA A 91 3.35 8.71 5.91
C ALA A 91 2.48 9.73 6.67
N PHE A 92 2.23 10.90 6.08
CA PHE A 92 1.43 11.97 6.66
C PHE A 92 -0.02 11.54 6.92
N MET A 93 -0.68 10.97 5.91
CA MET A 93 -2.06 10.48 6.07
C MET A 93 -2.13 9.35 7.10
N THR A 94 -1.16 8.44 7.10
CA THR A 94 -1.08 7.37 8.09
C THR A 94 -0.86 7.92 9.50
N GLU A 95 0.02 8.90 9.70
CA GLU A 95 0.24 9.53 11.00
C GLU A 95 -1.03 10.24 11.50
N LYS A 96 -1.71 11.00 10.62
CA LYS A 96 -2.96 11.72 10.95
C LYS A 96 -4.16 10.79 11.19
N LEU A 97 -4.12 9.58 10.66
CA LEU A 97 -5.11 8.55 10.96
C LEU A 97 -4.96 8.01 12.40
N GLU A 98 -3.78 8.16 13.02
CA GLU A 98 -3.47 7.67 14.38
C GLU A 98 -3.79 6.19 14.58
N PRO A 99 -3.27 5.27 13.73
CA PRO A 99 -3.65 3.86 13.75
C PRO A 99 -3.22 3.16 15.04
N LYS A 100 -4.11 2.33 15.59
CA LYS A 100 -3.85 1.51 16.77
C LYS A 100 -3.66 0.04 16.38
N PRO A 101 -2.89 -0.77 17.12
CA PRO A 101 -2.64 -2.17 16.79
C PRO A 101 -3.88 -3.05 16.69
N THR A 102 -4.96 -2.64 17.36
CA THR A 102 -6.24 -3.36 17.39
C THR A 102 -7.24 -2.90 16.34
N ASP A 103 -6.91 -1.87 15.57
CA ASP A 103 -7.83 -1.24 14.64
C ASP A 103 -8.16 -2.16 13.45
N ARG A 104 -9.39 -2.05 12.98
CA ARG A 104 -9.86 -2.48 11.67
C ARG A 104 -9.99 -1.24 10.79
N VAL A 105 -9.22 -1.17 9.73
CA VAL A 105 -9.10 0.02 8.88
C VAL A 105 -9.66 -0.27 7.49
N LEU A 106 -10.48 0.65 6.97
CA LEU A 106 -10.92 0.67 5.58
C LEU A 106 -10.10 1.69 4.78
N GLU A 107 -9.53 1.26 3.67
CA GLU A 107 -8.89 2.11 2.67
C GLU A 107 -9.76 2.18 1.41
N ILE A 108 -9.93 3.39 0.88
CA ILE A 108 -10.58 3.65 -0.41
C ILE A 108 -9.52 4.11 -1.40
N GLY A 109 -9.30 3.33 -2.45
CA GLY A 109 -8.27 3.55 -3.46
C GLY A 109 -7.03 2.70 -3.20
N THR A 110 -7.13 1.38 -3.40
CA THR A 110 -6.01 0.43 -3.22
C THR A 110 -4.80 0.79 -4.09
N GLY A 111 -5.05 1.19 -5.34
CA GLY A 111 -4.01 1.52 -6.31
C GLY A 111 -2.98 0.39 -6.46
N SER A 112 -1.74 0.65 -6.05
CA SER A 112 -0.66 -0.34 -6.04
C SER A 112 -0.73 -1.32 -4.86
N GLY A 113 -1.47 -1.00 -3.80
CA GLY A 113 -1.46 -1.73 -2.52
C GLY A 113 -0.42 -1.23 -1.50
N TYR A 114 0.38 -0.21 -1.83
CA TYR A 114 1.45 0.26 -0.95
C TYR A 114 0.92 0.86 0.36
N GLN A 115 -0.11 1.72 0.30
CA GLN A 115 -0.74 2.29 1.50
C GLN A 115 -1.35 1.19 2.38
N ALA A 116 -2.04 0.20 1.78
CA ALA A 116 -2.55 -0.96 2.50
C ALA A 116 -1.43 -1.74 3.20
N ALA A 117 -0.29 -1.95 2.52
CA ALA A 117 0.88 -2.63 3.09
C ALA A 117 1.48 -1.87 4.28
N VAL A 118 1.54 -0.53 4.22
CA VAL A 118 2.00 0.32 5.34
C VAL A 118 1.03 0.20 6.52
N LEU A 119 -0.28 0.31 6.29
CA LEU A 119 -1.30 0.14 7.32
C LEU A 119 -1.23 -1.23 7.99
N ALA A 120 -1.01 -2.28 7.22
CA ALA A 120 -0.92 -3.65 7.71
C ALA A 120 0.22 -3.90 8.73
N GLN A 121 1.24 -3.03 8.75
CA GLN A 121 2.28 -3.05 9.79
C GLN A 121 1.82 -2.43 11.12
N LEU A 122 0.70 -1.73 11.14
CA LEU A 122 0.29 -0.85 12.24
C LEU A 122 -1.00 -1.27 12.91
N VAL A 123 -1.86 -2.06 12.20
CA VAL A 123 -3.23 -2.37 12.63
C VAL A 123 -3.52 -3.87 12.55
N ALA A 124 -4.65 -4.30 13.13
CA ALA A 124 -5.05 -5.71 13.12
C ALA A 124 -5.49 -6.17 11.74
N GLU A 125 -6.34 -5.39 11.06
CA GLU A 125 -6.93 -5.76 9.77
C GLU A 125 -7.05 -4.55 8.85
N VAL A 126 -6.77 -4.75 7.57
CA VAL A 126 -6.95 -3.76 6.50
C VAL A 126 -7.93 -4.30 5.48
N TYR A 127 -8.96 -3.52 5.19
CA TYR A 127 -9.90 -3.73 4.09
C TYR A 127 -9.63 -2.63 3.07
N THR A 128 -9.45 -2.98 1.79
CA THR A 128 -9.14 -1.98 0.77
C THR A 128 -9.96 -2.20 -0.49
N ILE A 129 -10.48 -1.10 -1.06
CA ILE A 129 -11.37 -1.12 -2.23
C ILE A 129 -10.72 -0.35 -3.37
N GLU A 130 -10.73 -0.96 -4.56
CA GLU A 130 -10.26 -0.38 -5.80
C GLU A 130 -11.35 -0.45 -6.86
N ILE A 131 -11.64 0.68 -7.52
CA ILE A 131 -12.65 0.74 -8.58
C ILE A 131 -12.15 0.15 -9.89
N ILE A 132 -10.84 0.19 -10.13
CA ILE A 132 -10.20 -0.34 -11.34
C ILE A 132 -9.84 -1.80 -11.10
N GLU A 133 -10.68 -2.71 -11.58
CA GLU A 133 -10.54 -4.14 -11.32
C GLU A 133 -9.15 -4.73 -11.63
N PRO A 134 -8.48 -4.41 -12.77
CA PRO A 134 -7.11 -4.87 -13.02
C PRO A 134 -6.10 -4.41 -11.95
N LEU A 135 -6.27 -3.21 -11.36
CA LEU A 135 -5.43 -2.75 -10.25
C LEU A 135 -5.71 -3.54 -8.98
N ALA A 136 -7.00 -3.76 -8.64
CA ALA A 136 -7.38 -4.56 -7.48
C ALA A 136 -6.77 -5.97 -7.55
N GLN A 137 -6.87 -6.62 -8.71
CA GLN A 137 -6.32 -7.96 -8.93
C GLN A 137 -4.79 -7.98 -8.78
N ARG A 138 -4.08 -7.02 -9.38
CA ARG A 138 -2.62 -6.91 -9.27
C ARG A 138 -2.20 -6.64 -7.83
N ALA A 139 -2.81 -5.66 -7.17
CA ALA A 139 -2.50 -5.33 -5.79
C ALA A 139 -2.73 -6.54 -4.85
N GLY A 140 -3.84 -7.26 -5.02
CA GLY A 140 -4.12 -8.47 -4.25
C GLY A 140 -3.07 -9.58 -4.47
N ALA A 141 -2.63 -9.79 -5.71
CA ALA A 141 -1.58 -10.74 -6.03
C ALA A 141 -0.22 -10.34 -5.42
N ASP A 142 0.16 -9.06 -5.52
CA ASP A 142 1.42 -8.55 -4.99
C ASP A 142 1.45 -8.60 -3.45
N LEU A 143 0.39 -8.17 -2.78
CA LEU A 143 0.25 -8.25 -1.33
C LEU A 143 0.35 -9.69 -0.83
N LYS A 144 -0.32 -10.63 -1.51
CA LYS A 144 -0.22 -12.07 -1.19
C LYS A 144 1.20 -12.61 -1.39
N ARG A 145 1.85 -12.26 -2.52
CA ARG A 145 3.24 -12.65 -2.84
C ARG A 145 4.21 -12.14 -1.78
N LEU A 146 3.98 -10.92 -1.27
CA LEU A 146 4.79 -10.28 -0.23
C LEU A 146 4.45 -10.74 1.20
N GLY A 147 3.51 -11.68 1.36
CA GLY A 147 3.21 -12.34 2.64
C GLY A 147 2.28 -11.56 3.56
N TYR A 148 1.54 -10.57 3.06
CA TYR A 148 0.52 -9.88 3.87
C TYR A 148 -0.72 -10.77 4.05
N THR A 149 -1.03 -11.12 5.30
CA THR A 149 -2.14 -12.02 5.68
C THR A 149 -3.33 -11.29 6.30
N ASN A 150 -3.15 -10.02 6.68
CA ASN A 150 -4.17 -9.19 7.35
C ASN A 150 -4.76 -8.11 6.42
N ILE A 151 -4.65 -8.27 5.10
CA ILE A 151 -5.23 -7.36 4.11
C ILE A 151 -6.27 -8.11 3.27
N GLN A 152 -7.44 -7.51 3.12
CA GLN A 152 -8.48 -7.96 2.21
C GLN A 152 -8.68 -6.93 1.10
N VAL A 153 -8.53 -7.34 -0.16
CA VAL A 153 -8.69 -6.48 -1.34
C VAL A 153 -10.00 -6.80 -2.04
N ARG A 154 -10.75 -5.77 -2.42
CA ARG A 154 -12.01 -5.90 -3.16
C ARG A 154 -12.03 -4.93 -4.34
N ALA A 155 -12.42 -5.42 -5.50
CA ALA A 155 -12.80 -4.57 -6.62
C ALA A 155 -14.22 -4.03 -6.40
N GLY A 156 -14.43 -2.72 -6.55
CA GLY A 156 -15.76 -2.13 -6.36
C GLY A 156 -15.76 -0.62 -6.21
N ASP A 157 -16.96 -0.10 -6.00
CA ASP A 157 -17.21 1.33 -5.82
C ASP A 157 -16.88 1.75 -4.35
N GLY A 158 -15.78 2.45 -4.18
CA GLY A 158 -15.33 2.95 -2.88
C GLY A 158 -16.28 3.91 -2.17
N TYR A 159 -17.16 4.62 -2.91
CA TYR A 159 -18.18 5.47 -2.31
C TYR A 159 -19.18 4.70 -1.43
N LYS A 160 -19.39 3.42 -1.74
CA LYS A 160 -20.28 2.54 -0.96
C LYS A 160 -19.62 1.99 0.28
N GLY A 161 -18.27 2.02 0.34
CA GLY A 161 -17.50 1.38 1.39
C GLY A 161 -17.64 -0.15 1.38
N TRP A 162 -17.52 -0.75 2.57
CA TRP A 162 -17.62 -2.20 2.77
C TRP A 162 -18.58 -2.53 3.92
N PRO A 163 -19.90 -2.44 3.70
CA PRO A 163 -20.91 -2.60 4.76
C PRO A 163 -20.82 -3.93 5.51
N GLU A 164 -20.48 -5.01 4.80
CA GLU A 164 -20.41 -6.36 5.37
C GLU A 164 -19.24 -6.54 6.35
N ALA A 165 -18.21 -5.68 6.24
CA ALA A 165 -17.04 -5.67 7.12
C ALA A 165 -17.10 -4.56 8.18
N ALA A 166 -18.07 -3.63 8.08
CA ALA A 166 -18.27 -2.56 9.05
C ALA A 166 -18.69 -3.10 10.43
N PRO A 167 -18.48 -2.33 11.53
CA PRO A 167 -17.90 -0.99 11.57
C PRO A 167 -16.36 -0.99 11.61
N PHE A 168 -15.76 0.12 11.16
CA PHE A 168 -14.31 0.35 11.15
C PHE A 168 -13.86 1.33 12.24
N ASP A 169 -12.68 1.10 12.80
CA ASP A 169 -12.05 2.01 13.76
C ASP A 169 -11.49 3.27 13.06
N ALA A 170 -11.05 3.10 11.81
CA ALA A 170 -10.57 4.20 11.01
C ALA A 170 -10.82 3.96 9.51
N ILE A 171 -10.96 5.06 8.75
CA ILE A 171 -11.10 5.05 7.29
C ILE A 171 -10.08 6.03 6.68
N ILE A 172 -9.34 5.56 5.69
CA ILE A 172 -8.44 6.39 4.89
C ILE A 172 -8.91 6.40 3.43
N VAL A 173 -9.02 7.59 2.85
CA VAL A 173 -9.43 7.76 1.45
C VAL A 173 -8.26 8.35 0.68
N THR A 174 -7.72 7.62 -0.28
CA THR A 174 -6.52 8.00 -1.03
C THR A 174 -6.82 8.62 -2.40
N CYS A 175 -8.09 8.90 -2.65
CA CYS A 175 -8.58 9.72 -3.76
C CYS A 175 -9.27 10.97 -3.22
N ALA A 176 -9.46 12.00 -4.04
CA ALA A 176 -10.03 13.29 -3.63
C ALA A 176 -11.49 13.43 -4.14
N PRO A 177 -12.50 13.00 -3.38
CA PRO A 177 -13.89 13.27 -3.72
C PRO A 177 -14.24 14.74 -3.43
N GLU A 178 -15.26 15.27 -4.13
CA GLU A 178 -15.75 16.64 -3.91
C GLU A 178 -16.30 16.87 -2.49
N LYS A 179 -16.80 15.83 -1.85
CA LYS A 179 -17.37 15.85 -0.49
C LYS A 179 -17.23 14.48 0.19
N VAL A 180 -17.29 14.49 1.51
CA VAL A 180 -17.23 13.27 2.34
C VAL A 180 -18.42 12.36 2.03
N PRO A 181 -18.20 11.11 1.56
CA PRO A 181 -19.28 10.16 1.27
C PRO A 181 -19.99 9.72 2.56
N GLN A 182 -21.30 9.96 2.65
CA GLN A 182 -22.09 9.57 3.84
C GLN A 182 -22.08 8.05 4.15
N PRO A 183 -22.04 7.14 3.16
CA PRO A 183 -21.89 5.71 3.46
C PRO A 183 -20.63 5.37 4.23
N LEU A 184 -19.52 6.09 4.03
CA LEU A 184 -18.28 5.87 4.77
C LEU A 184 -18.42 6.33 6.22
N VAL A 185 -19.05 7.50 6.44
CA VAL A 185 -19.31 8.02 7.80
C VAL A 185 -20.15 7.02 8.62
N LYS A 186 -21.18 6.43 8.00
CA LYS A 186 -22.04 5.42 8.65
C LYS A 186 -21.34 4.10 8.97
N GLN A 187 -20.19 3.86 8.36
CA GLN A 187 -19.38 2.64 8.57
C GLN A 187 -18.26 2.85 9.60
N LEU A 188 -18.09 4.06 10.12
CA LEU A 188 -17.20 4.32 11.25
C LEU A 188 -17.86 3.88 12.56
N LYS A 189 -17.05 3.37 13.49
CA LYS A 189 -17.43 3.24 14.90
C LYS A 189 -17.65 4.62 15.53
N ASP A 190 -18.39 4.66 16.63
CA ASP A 190 -18.45 5.86 17.47
C ASP A 190 -17.03 6.24 17.93
N GLY A 191 -16.66 7.49 17.71
CA GLY A 191 -15.29 7.95 17.94
C GLY A 191 -14.24 7.46 16.92
N GLY A 192 -14.67 6.81 15.84
CA GLY A 192 -13.83 6.41 14.72
C GLY A 192 -13.22 7.61 13.98
N ARG A 193 -12.12 7.39 13.28
CA ARG A 193 -11.32 8.43 12.62
C ARG A 193 -11.39 8.29 11.11
N MET A 194 -11.43 9.42 10.41
CA MET A 194 -11.35 9.44 8.93
C MET A 194 -10.32 10.46 8.48
N ILE A 195 -9.46 10.05 7.56
CA ILE A 195 -8.59 10.96 6.81
C ILE A 195 -8.98 10.90 5.34
N ILE A 196 -9.30 12.04 4.77
CA ILE A 196 -9.82 12.17 3.41
C ILE A 196 -9.45 13.54 2.85
N PRO A 197 -8.76 13.62 1.70
CA PRO A 197 -8.63 14.86 0.96
C PRO A 197 -9.98 15.21 0.33
N VAL A 198 -10.41 16.45 0.47
CA VAL A 198 -11.67 16.96 -0.13
C VAL A 198 -11.34 18.19 -0.96
N GLY A 199 -11.83 18.21 -2.17
CA GLY A 199 -11.64 19.34 -3.05
C GLY A 199 -11.99 19.04 -4.50
N PRO A 200 -12.05 20.12 -5.35
CA PRO A 200 -12.25 19.98 -6.78
C PRO A 200 -11.03 19.36 -7.46
#